data_133bda734711ae4315f0e426c7e63f3a
#
_entry.id   133bda734711ae4315f0e426c7e63f3a
#
_cell.length_a   1.000
_cell.length_b   1.000
_cell.length_c   1.000
_cell.angle_alpha   90.00
_cell.angle_beta   90.00
_cell.angle_gamma   90.00
#
_symmetry.space_group_name_H-M   'P 1'
#
loop_
_entity.id
_entity.type
_entity.pdbx_description
1 polymer ?
#
loop_
_entity_poly.entity_id
_entity_poly.type
_entity_poly.pdbx_seq_one_letter_code
_entity_poly.pdbx_strand_id
1 'polypeptide(L)'
;MNRIKELRAEKNIFQSKLASLLKVRQNTISNWETGRSEPDQDALREMSKIFGVSIDYILGNTDIKNPLTSEDVSGLTEKQIKILEMMAELPEQDQDELIQQAEYRIWLKHQKESDQ
;
A
#
# COMPACT_ATOMS: atom_id res chain seq x y z
N MET A 1 -15.95 7.17 -4.07
CA MET A 1 -15.49 7.88 -2.87
C MET A 1 -14.02 7.57 -2.62
N ASN A 2 -13.29 8.54 -2.11
CA ASN A 2 -11.87 8.34 -1.82
C ASN A 2 -11.65 7.83 -0.38
N ARG A 3 -10.41 7.46 -0.08
CA ARG A 3 -10.02 6.91 1.23
C ARG A 3 -9.26 7.90 2.11
N ILE A 4 -9.33 9.19 1.82
CA ILE A 4 -8.53 10.20 2.55
C ILE A 4 -8.86 10.18 4.04
N LYS A 5 -10.14 10.16 4.41
CA LYS A 5 -10.56 10.13 5.80
C LYS A 5 -10.08 8.88 6.52
N GLU A 6 -10.19 7.72 5.89
CA GLU A 6 -9.75 6.45 6.46
C GLU A 6 -8.24 6.42 6.69
N LEU A 7 -7.48 6.87 5.69
CA LEU A 7 -6.02 6.92 5.78
C LEU A 7 -5.56 7.90 6.85
N ARG A 8 -6.23 9.04 6.93
CA ARG A 8 -5.96 10.03 7.96
C ARG A 8 -6.18 9.44 9.37
N ALA A 9 -7.27 8.71 9.54
CA ALA A 9 -7.59 8.07 10.81
C ALA A 9 -6.54 7.00 11.17
N GLU A 10 -6.10 6.21 10.22
CA GLU A 10 -5.06 5.19 10.44
C GLU A 10 -3.75 5.80 10.94
N LYS A 11 -3.41 6.99 10.45
CA LYS A 11 -2.17 7.69 10.83
C LYS A 11 -2.38 8.63 12.03
N ASN A 12 -3.60 8.72 12.58
CA ASN A 12 -3.93 9.64 13.66
C ASN A 12 -3.62 11.10 13.30
N ILE A 13 -3.95 11.49 12.08
CA ILE A 13 -3.73 12.85 11.56
C ILE A 13 -5.07 13.58 11.50
N PHE A 14 -5.16 14.75 12.12
CA PHE A 14 -6.34 15.61 12.02
C PHE A 14 -6.40 16.30 10.66
N GLN A 15 -7.61 16.72 10.25
CA GLN A 15 -7.78 17.47 8.99
C GLN A 15 -6.88 18.69 8.92
N SER A 16 -6.77 19.42 10.04
CA SER A 16 -5.92 20.62 10.12
C SER A 16 -4.44 20.30 9.88
N LYS A 17 -3.97 19.16 10.39
CA LYS A 17 -2.58 18.73 10.19
C LYS A 17 -2.33 18.37 8.73
N LEU A 18 -3.22 17.60 8.13
CA LEU A 18 -3.11 17.24 6.73
C LEU A 18 -3.15 18.49 5.84
N ALA A 19 -4.05 19.42 6.14
CA ALA A 19 -4.15 20.68 5.42
C ALA A 19 -2.82 21.46 5.48
N SER A 20 -2.21 21.50 6.65
CA SER A 20 -0.92 22.17 6.84
C SER A 20 0.18 21.50 6.02
N LEU A 21 0.22 20.17 6.02
CA LEU A 21 1.22 19.41 5.26
C LEU A 21 1.08 19.63 3.74
N LEU A 22 -0.15 19.76 3.27
CA LEU A 22 -0.45 19.96 1.85
C LEU A 22 -0.51 21.43 1.45
N LYS A 23 -0.38 22.34 2.42
CA LYS A 23 -0.44 23.80 2.19
C LYS A 23 -1.79 24.23 1.61
N VAL A 24 -2.87 23.65 2.09
CA VAL A 24 -4.24 23.97 1.72
C VAL A 24 -5.05 24.28 2.98
N ARG A 25 -6.27 24.75 2.79
CA ARG A 25 -7.17 25.05 3.92
C ARG A 25 -7.84 23.76 4.41
N GLN A 26 -8.21 23.74 5.69
CA GLN A 26 -8.92 22.61 6.28
C GLN A 26 -10.23 22.32 5.52
N ASN A 27 -10.95 23.36 5.09
CA ASN A 27 -12.16 23.20 4.30
C ASN A 27 -11.90 22.44 3.00
N THR A 28 -10.73 22.63 2.40
CA THR A 28 -10.33 21.91 1.18
C THR A 28 -10.25 20.42 1.46
N ILE A 29 -9.62 20.03 2.57
CA ILE A 29 -9.54 18.63 2.98
C ILE A 29 -10.95 18.07 3.21
N SER A 30 -11.78 18.80 3.95
CA SER A 30 -13.15 18.40 4.21
C SER A 30 -13.96 18.19 2.92
N ASN A 31 -13.80 19.08 1.95
CA ASN A 31 -14.48 18.96 0.66
C ASN A 31 -14.00 17.73 -0.12
N TRP A 32 -12.71 17.40 -0.05
CA TRP A 32 -12.17 16.19 -0.69
C TRP A 32 -12.75 14.94 -0.04
N GLU A 33 -12.81 14.90 1.30
CA GLU A 33 -13.32 13.74 2.03
C GLU A 33 -14.80 13.48 1.78
N THR A 34 -15.58 14.53 1.57
CA THR A 34 -17.02 14.42 1.32
C THR A 34 -17.38 14.29 -0.16
N GLY A 35 -16.40 14.45 -1.05
CA GLY A 35 -16.60 14.35 -2.49
C GLY A 35 -17.14 15.61 -3.15
N ARG A 36 -17.19 16.74 -2.42
CA ARG A 36 -17.61 18.04 -2.99
C ARG A 36 -16.63 18.57 -4.00
N SER A 37 -15.36 18.27 -3.82
CA SER A 37 -14.31 18.58 -4.77
C SER A 37 -13.29 17.44 -4.77
N GLU A 38 -12.44 17.42 -5.78
CA GLU A 38 -11.42 16.40 -5.91
C GLU A 38 -10.03 17.01 -5.75
N PRO A 39 -9.09 16.28 -5.09
CA PRO A 39 -7.71 16.76 -5.00
C PRO A 39 -7.05 16.76 -6.39
N ASP A 40 -6.18 17.73 -6.62
CA ASP A 40 -5.39 17.78 -7.85
C ASP A 40 -4.25 16.74 -7.77
N GLN A 41 -3.52 16.58 -8.88
CA GLN A 41 -2.47 15.57 -8.96
C GLN A 41 -1.32 15.84 -7.99
N ASP A 42 -0.97 17.11 -7.78
CA ASP A 42 0.09 17.46 -6.84
C ASP A 42 -0.29 17.08 -5.42
N ALA A 43 -1.54 17.35 -5.02
CA ALA A 43 -2.05 16.96 -3.71
C ALA A 43 -2.08 15.44 -3.56
N LEU A 44 -2.49 14.72 -4.60
CA LEU A 44 -2.51 13.25 -4.58
C LEU A 44 -1.12 12.67 -4.43
N ARG A 45 -0.12 13.22 -5.11
CA ARG A 45 1.27 12.78 -4.99
C ARG A 45 1.79 12.98 -3.57
N GLU A 46 1.51 14.14 -2.98
CA GLU A 46 1.94 14.42 -1.61
C GLU A 46 1.23 13.51 -0.61
N MET A 47 -0.08 13.28 -0.78
CA MET A 47 -0.82 12.36 0.07
C MET A 47 -0.31 10.94 -0.07
N SER A 48 0.06 10.51 -1.28
CA SER A 48 0.66 9.21 -1.52
C SER A 48 1.93 9.02 -0.69
N LYS A 49 2.77 10.05 -0.61
CA LYS A 49 4.00 10.02 0.20
C LYS A 49 3.68 10.00 1.69
N ILE A 50 2.73 10.83 2.12
CA ILE A 50 2.36 10.95 3.54
C ILE A 50 1.78 9.65 4.06
N PHE A 51 0.87 9.03 3.30
CA PHE A 51 0.17 7.82 3.71
C PHE A 51 0.90 6.53 3.32
N GLY A 52 1.90 6.62 2.45
CA GLY A 52 2.65 5.44 2.00
C GLY A 52 1.83 4.48 1.16
N VAL A 53 0.89 5.00 0.37
CA VAL A 53 0.01 4.19 -0.49
C VAL A 53 -0.04 4.80 -1.90
N SER A 54 -0.53 4.03 -2.87
CA SER A 54 -0.67 4.52 -4.23
C SER A 54 -1.80 5.54 -4.36
N ILE A 55 -1.73 6.37 -5.40
CA ILE A 55 -2.78 7.33 -5.72
C ILE A 55 -4.09 6.61 -6.03
N ASP A 56 -4.03 5.49 -6.77
CA ASP A 56 -5.21 4.70 -7.10
C ASP A 56 -5.91 4.18 -5.84
N TYR A 57 -5.13 3.79 -4.83
CA TYR A 57 -5.70 3.36 -3.55
C TYR A 57 -6.42 4.52 -2.85
N ILE A 58 -5.82 5.71 -2.86
CA ILE A 58 -6.42 6.91 -2.26
C ILE A 58 -7.77 7.21 -2.93
N LEU A 59 -7.82 7.09 -4.25
CA LEU A 59 -9.03 7.38 -5.04
C LEU A 59 -10.08 6.27 -4.99
N GLY A 60 -9.73 5.11 -4.42
CA GLY A 60 -10.67 3.98 -4.34
C GLY A 60 -10.75 3.15 -5.61
N ASN A 61 -9.82 3.34 -6.54
CA ASN A 61 -9.79 2.61 -7.81
C ASN A 61 -9.23 1.20 -7.66
N THR A 62 -8.56 0.92 -6.56
CA THR A 62 -7.99 -0.39 -6.26
C THR A 62 -8.02 -0.61 -4.76
N ASP A 63 -8.04 -1.87 -4.34
CA ASP A 63 -7.91 -2.28 -2.94
C ASP A 63 -6.45 -2.60 -2.57
N ILE A 64 -5.54 -2.50 -3.54
CA ILE A 64 -4.12 -2.78 -3.33
C ILE A 64 -3.43 -1.48 -2.96
N LYS A 65 -2.90 -1.39 -1.73
CA LYS A 65 -2.25 -0.18 -1.21
C LYS A 65 -1.06 0.26 -2.05
N ASN A 66 -0.18 -0.67 -2.38
CA ASN A 66 1.04 -0.39 -3.12
C ASN A 66 1.23 -1.45 -4.22
N PRO A 67 0.62 -1.25 -5.40
CA PRO A 67 0.86 -2.18 -6.50
C PRO A 67 2.34 -2.13 -6.91
N LEU A 68 2.84 -3.26 -7.38
CA LEU A 68 4.22 -3.37 -7.81
C LEU A 68 4.46 -2.51 -9.06
N THR A 69 5.54 -1.74 -9.03
CA THR A 69 5.98 -0.94 -10.17
C THR A 69 7.03 -1.72 -10.97
N SER A 70 7.36 -1.23 -12.15
CA SER A 70 8.42 -1.83 -12.96
C SER A 70 9.77 -1.83 -12.24
N GLU A 71 10.04 -0.81 -11.42
CA GLU A 71 11.26 -0.72 -10.64
C GLU A 71 11.30 -1.78 -9.54
N ASP A 72 10.17 -1.98 -8.86
CA ASP A 72 10.06 -2.95 -7.76
C ASP A 72 10.26 -4.38 -8.24
N VAL A 73 9.85 -4.67 -9.48
CA VAL A 73 9.93 -6.02 -10.02
C VAL A 73 11.15 -6.24 -10.91
N SER A 74 12.01 -5.24 -11.02
CA SER A 74 13.24 -5.35 -11.81
C SER A 74 14.13 -6.45 -11.23
N GLY A 75 14.53 -7.40 -12.08
CA GLY A 75 15.37 -8.53 -11.66
C GLY A 75 14.60 -9.71 -11.07
N LEU A 76 13.29 -9.62 -10.95
CA LEU A 76 12.46 -10.72 -10.45
C LEU A 76 11.98 -11.59 -11.62
N THR A 77 11.82 -12.89 -11.36
CA THR A 77 11.22 -13.79 -12.33
C THR A 77 9.71 -13.59 -12.37
N GLU A 78 9.06 -14.08 -13.44
CA GLU A 78 7.61 -14.01 -13.56
C GLU A 78 6.91 -14.70 -12.39
N LYS A 79 7.47 -15.82 -11.93
CA LYS A 79 6.92 -16.55 -10.78
C LYS A 79 7.02 -15.73 -9.49
N GLN A 80 8.15 -15.05 -9.28
CA GLN A 80 8.33 -14.20 -8.11
C GLN A 80 7.37 -13.02 -8.12
N ILE A 81 7.19 -12.39 -9.27
CA ILE A 81 6.23 -11.28 -9.42
C ILE A 81 4.82 -11.76 -9.10
N LYS A 82 4.43 -12.92 -9.64
CA LYS A 82 3.11 -13.50 -9.42
C LYS A 82 2.86 -13.79 -7.94
N ILE A 83 3.86 -14.32 -7.24
CA ILE A 83 3.76 -14.61 -5.81
C ILE A 83 3.55 -13.31 -5.03
N LEU A 84 4.31 -12.27 -5.35
CA LEU A 84 4.18 -10.97 -4.68
C LEU A 84 2.80 -10.35 -4.89
N GLU A 85 2.29 -10.43 -6.12
CA GLU A 85 0.96 -9.93 -6.44
C GLU A 85 -0.12 -10.68 -5.67
N MET A 86 -0.01 -12.00 -5.61
CA MET A 86 -0.95 -12.85 -4.86
C MET A 86 -0.90 -12.54 -3.37
N MET A 87 0.30 -12.36 -2.81
CA MET A 87 0.47 -12.01 -1.40
C MET A 87 -0.19 -10.69 -1.05
N ALA A 88 -0.12 -9.71 -1.97
CA ALA A 88 -0.72 -8.39 -1.74
C ALA A 88 -2.25 -8.47 -1.65
N GLU A 89 -2.87 -9.44 -2.30
CA GLU A 89 -4.32 -9.62 -2.29
C GLU A 89 -4.84 -10.43 -1.11
N LEU A 90 -3.96 -11.16 -0.43
CA LEU A 90 -4.35 -12.03 0.69
C LEU A 90 -4.49 -11.24 2.00
N PRO A 91 -5.42 -11.66 2.88
CA PRO A 91 -5.43 -11.13 4.26
C PRO A 91 -4.12 -11.42 4.96
N GLU A 92 -3.77 -10.59 5.93
CA GLU A 92 -2.51 -10.71 6.68
C GLU A 92 -2.33 -12.10 7.29
N GLN A 93 -3.40 -12.68 7.80
CA GLN A 93 -3.39 -14.02 8.39
C GLN A 93 -2.96 -15.07 7.38
N ASP A 94 -3.47 -15.01 6.16
CA ASP A 94 -3.12 -15.94 5.10
C ASP A 94 -1.68 -15.71 4.61
N GLN A 95 -1.22 -14.47 4.62
CA GLN A 95 0.16 -14.15 4.29
C GLN A 95 1.13 -14.79 5.26
N ASP A 96 0.84 -14.72 6.56
CA ASP A 96 1.67 -15.34 7.60
C ASP A 96 1.76 -16.86 7.43
N GLU A 97 0.65 -17.48 7.09
CA GLU A 97 0.61 -18.93 6.85
C GLU A 97 1.49 -19.33 5.67
N LEU A 98 1.43 -18.58 4.58
CA LEU A 98 2.28 -18.83 3.41
C LEU A 98 3.76 -18.63 3.73
N ILE A 99 4.08 -17.63 4.52
CA ILE A 99 5.47 -17.38 4.96
C ILE A 99 6.00 -18.58 5.74
N GLN A 100 5.21 -19.12 6.66
CA GLN A 100 5.60 -20.30 7.45
C GLN A 100 5.84 -21.51 6.56
N GLN A 101 4.99 -21.75 5.57
CA GLN A 101 5.17 -22.86 4.64
C GLN A 101 6.44 -22.69 3.79
N ALA A 102 6.71 -21.48 3.33
CA ALA A 102 7.92 -21.19 2.57
C ALA A 102 9.18 -21.38 3.41
N GLU A 103 9.17 -20.91 4.64
CA GLU A 103 10.30 -21.07 5.56
C GLU A 103 10.60 -22.56 5.83
N TYR A 104 9.57 -23.36 6.02
CA TYR A 104 9.72 -24.80 6.23
C TYR A 104 10.37 -25.47 5.03
N ARG A 105 9.94 -25.14 3.83
CA ARG A 105 10.52 -25.69 2.59
C ARG A 105 11.98 -25.30 2.43
N ILE A 106 12.33 -24.07 2.75
CA ILE A 106 13.72 -23.60 2.72
C ILE A 106 14.57 -24.35 3.73
N TRP A 107 14.04 -24.55 4.93
CA TRP A 107 14.71 -25.30 5.99
C TRP A 107 15.02 -26.73 5.53
N LEU A 108 14.03 -27.42 4.92
CA LEU A 108 14.22 -28.76 4.38
C LEU A 108 15.32 -28.80 3.32
N LYS A 109 15.36 -27.82 2.45
CA LYS A 109 16.39 -27.73 1.41
C LYS A 109 17.78 -27.59 2.01
N HIS A 110 17.93 -26.76 3.03
CA HIS A 110 19.21 -26.57 3.72
C HIS A 110 19.65 -27.85 4.44
N GLN A 111 18.72 -28.62 4.99
CA GLN A 111 19.04 -29.92 5.62
C GLN A 111 19.60 -30.91 4.60
N LYS A 112 19.04 -30.99 3.40
CA LYS A 112 19.54 -31.84 2.33
C LYS A 112 20.95 -31.45 1.88
N GLU A 113 21.21 -30.15 1.82
CA GLU A 113 22.53 -29.64 1.43
C GLU A 113 23.57 -29.90 2.51
N SER A 114 23.16 -29.91 3.78
CA SER A 114 24.06 -30.22 4.92
C SER A 114 24.49 -31.68 4.97
N ASP A 115 23.66 -32.58 4.44
CA ASP A 115 23.91 -34.02 4.49
C ASP A 115 24.88 -34.49 3.41
N GLN A 116 25.32 -33.56 2.57
CA GLN A 116 26.35 -33.86 1.56
C GLN A 116 27.74 -33.56 2.12
#